data_6c02501383d1f16f720312bb4b85636d
#
_entry.id   6c02501383d1f16f720312bb4b85636d
#
_cell.length_a   1.000
_cell.length_b   1.000
_cell.length_c   1.000
_cell.angle_alpha   90.00
_cell.angle_beta   90.00
_cell.angle_gamma   90.00
#
_symmetry.space_group_name_H-M   'P 1'
#
loop_
_entity.id
_entity.type
_entity.pdbx_description
1 polymer ?
#
loop_
_entity_poly.entity_id
_entity_poly.type
_entity_poly.pdbx_seq_one_letter_code
_entity_poly.pdbx_strand_id
1 'polypeptide(L)'
;MRIGSLSTACSIVLLFVLTGCATQSMRSTAIVPINSVVESIPDDLLLDVNIAILDAGIENLDPKKTTTTPGIRRAEGHYIAERLKQTLETSRQWAAVRVVPEIGREVDVTVSGKILKSDGETLIIQITAKDATGHSWFTRTYNEKVSRFAYDAEIRRRQEPFQNVYNRVANDLREYLIRQDLTALGNIRTTSELRFAGRFAPEPFAEYFEVDSRGHYSIQRLPAENDPILQRVRQIRVRDEMFVDRLQDFYQEFDREMTASYDNWRLESYTETETLRELKSQALARTLGGALAVIGGILAQGSNSATARTAGVLGIGAGAYMFKSGLDKNAEARIHTEALKELSESLNAEIQPQTIALTDRTVELSGTVEEQYRQWQELLKQIYLIDTGQASPEVIVH
;
A
#
# COMPACT_ATOMS: atom_id res chain seq x y z
N MET A 1 -21.22 -61.15 37.21
CA MET A 1 -20.82 -59.88 37.80
C MET A 1 -19.76 -59.18 36.96
N ARG A 2 -20.16 -58.52 35.83
CA ARG A 2 -19.31 -57.69 34.98
C ARG A 2 -20.14 -56.86 34.03
N ILE A 3 -20.92 -55.90 34.54
CA ILE A 3 -21.72 -54.95 33.73
C ILE A 3 -21.40 -53.47 34.10
N GLY A 4 -20.47 -53.23 35.05
CA GLY A 4 -20.22 -51.87 35.55
C GLY A 4 -19.15 -51.06 34.81
N SER A 5 -18.35 -51.60 33.87
CA SER A 5 -17.17 -50.87 33.34
C SER A 5 -17.37 -50.19 32.00
N LEU A 6 -18.44 -50.52 31.24
CA LEU A 6 -18.69 -49.90 29.91
C LEU A 6 -19.43 -48.58 30.00
N SER A 7 -20.23 -48.37 31.05
CA SER A 7 -21.02 -47.15 31.23
C SER A 7 -20.13 -45.97 31.66
N THR A 8 -19.08 -46.24 32.45
CA THR A 8 -18.13 -45.19 32.96
C THR A 8 -17.20 -44.72 31.87
N ALA A 9 -16.78 -45.60 30.93
CA ALA A 9 -15.93 -45.20 29.80
C ALA A 9 -16.65 -44.28 28.80
N CYS A 10 -17.96 -44.54 28.55
CA CYS A 10 -18.76 -43.71 27.65
C CYS A 10 -19.04 -42.32 28.23
N SER A 11 -19.24 -42.18 29.55
CA SER A 11 -19.41 -40.87 30.21
C SER A 11 -18.15 -40.03 30.23
N ILE A 12 -16.97 -40.63 30.34
CA ILE A 12 -15.67 -39.89 30.31
C ILE A 12 -15.34 -39.38 28.90
N VAL A 13 -15.68 -40.14 27.86
CA VAL A 13 -15.48 -39.69 26.47
C VAL A 13 -16.44 -38.55 26.10
N LEU A 14 -17.67 -38.53 26.63
CA LEU A 14 -18.63 -37.45 26.38
C LEU A 14 -18.23 -36.13 27.08
N LEU A 15 -17.52 -36.19 28.21
CA LEU A 15 -17.05 -34.98 28.92
C LEU A 15 -15.86 -34.29 28.24
N PHE A 16 -15.05 -35.04 27.46
CA PHE A 16 -13.90 -34.48 26.72
C PHE A 16 -14.29 -33.75 25.43
N VAL A 17 -15.48 -33.94 24.89
CA VAL A 17 -15.93 -33.30 23.66
C VAL A 17 -16.48 -31.87 23.92
N LEU A 18 -16.72 -31.48 25.17
CA LEU A 18 -17.29 -30.17 25.53
C LEU A 18 -16.25 -29.09 25.90
N THR A 19 -14.96 -29.42 25.96
CA THR A 19 -13.90 -28.43 26.11
C THR A 19 -13.39 -27.96 24.75
N GLY A 20 -14.28 -27.59 23.85
CA GLY A 20 -13.97 -26.75 22.71
C GLY A 20 -13.62 -25.37 23.24
N CYS A 21 -12.35 -25.15 23.58
CA CYS A 21 -11.84 -23.79 23.78
C CYS A 21 -12.15 -23.01 22.50
N ALA A 22 -13.19 -22.16 22.56
CA ALA A 22 -13.29 -21.05 21.64
C ALA A 22 -12.02 -20.21 21.86
N THR A 23 -10.97 -20.47 21.13
CA THR A 23 -9.84 -19.56 20.99
C THR A 23 -10.35 -18.31 20.29
N GLN A 24 -10.97 -17.44 21.07
CA GLN A 24 -11.23 -16.09 20.67
C GLN A 24 -9.85 -15.45 20.51
N SER A 25 -9.32 -15.45 19.29
CA SER A 25 -8.08 -14.76 18.98
C SER A 25 -8.31 -13.29 19.29
N MET A 26 -7.84 -12.83 20.44
CA MET A 26 -7.81 -11.41 20.76
C MET A 26 -6.90 -10.76 19.71
N ARG A 27 -7.50 -10.05 18.77
CA ARG A 27 -6.80 -9.26 17.78
C ARG A 27 -6.37 -7.98 18.47
N SER A 28 -5.08 -7.79 18.56
CA SER A 28 -4.51 -6.62 19.22
C SER A 28 -4.83 -5.36 18.39
N THR A 29 -5.39 -4.34 19.06
CA THR A 29 -5.39 -2.97 18.55
C THR A 29 -4.19 -2.19 19.07
N ALA A 30 -3.20 -2.86 19.64
CA ALA A 30 -2.01 -2.23 20.17
C ALA A 30 -1.23 -1.55 19.02
N ILE A 31 -0.88 -0.28 19.27
CA ILE A 31 -0.12 0.51 18.29
C ILE A 31 1.33 0.03 18.30
N VAL A 32 1.86 -0.31 17.14
CA VAL A 32 3.29 -0.46 16.92
C VAL A 32 3.90 0.94 16.97
N PRO A 33 4.75 1.28 17.94
CA PRO A 33 5.32 2.62 17.99
C PRO A 33 6.25 2.86 16.80
N ILE A 34 6.31 4.11 16.34
CA ILE A 34 7.38 4.56 15.45
C ILE A 34 8.63 4.71 16.32
N ASN A 35 9.71 4.03 15.96
CA ASN A 35 10.98 4.12 16.68
C ASN A 35 11.55 5.53 16.51
N SER A 36 11.76 6.23 17.61
CA SER A 36 12.36 7.56 17.62
C SER A 36 13.87 7.50 17.36
N VAL A 37 14.41 8.63 16.91
CA VAL A 37 15.84 8.79 16.65
C VAL A 37 16.61 8.72 17.98
N VAL A 38 17.64 7.88 18.04
CA VAL A 38 18.60 7.84 19.16
C VAL A 38 19.86 8.62 18.81
N GLU A 39 20.25 8.64 17.53
CA GLU A 39 21.40 9.37 17.01
C GLU A 39 20.95 10.30 15.89
N SER A 40 21.39 11.57 15.94
CA SER A 40 21.08 12.54 14.88
C SER A 40 22.06 12.34 13.71
N ILE A 41 21.50 12.00 12.54
CA ILE A 41 22.23 12.13 11.27
C ILE A 41 22.38 13.63 11.00
N PRO A 42 23.57 14.13 10.59
CA PRO A 42 23.73 15.51 10.17
C PRO A 42 22.72 15.89 9.06
N ASP A 43 22.19 17.10 9.11
CA ASP A 43 21.12 17.55 8.20
C ASP A 43 21.52 17.44 6.73
N ASP A 44 22.79 17.67 6.41
CA ASP A 44 23.35 17.53 5.06
C ASP A 44 23.46 16.08 4.56
N LEU A 45 23.33 15.11 5.46
CA LEU A 45 23.34 13.66 5.16
C LEU A 45 21.99 12.99 5.30
N LEU A 46 20.94 13.71 5.70
CA LEU A 46 19.58 13.20 5.66
C LEU A 46 19.19 12.84 4.22
N LEU A 47 18.61 11.66 4.03
CA LEU A 47 18.24 11.15 2.70
C LEU A 47 16.84 11.60 2.30
N ASP A 48 16.68 11.94 1.02
CA ASP A 48 15.38 12.15 0.39
C ASP A 48 14.73 10.81 0.03
N VAL A 49 13.41 10.69 0.24
CA VAL A 49 12.65 9.47 -0.06
C VAL A 49 11.54 9.76 -1.06
N ASN A 50 11.51 9.02 -2.15
CA ASN A 50 10.36 8.98 -3.04
C ASN A 50 9.57 7.68 -2.83
N ILE A 51 8.27 7.81 -2.62
CA ILE A 51 7.32 6.71 -2.52
C ILE A 51 6.53 6.68 -3.82
N ALA A 52 6.74 5.65 -4.62
CA ALA A 52 5.91 5.44 -5.81
C ALA A 52 4.49 5.05 -5.40
N ILE A 53 3.49 5.51 -6.17
CA ILE A 53 2.13 5.01 -6.03
C ILE A 53 2.16 3.49 -6.08
N LEU A 54 1.50 2.81 -5.13
CA LEU A 54 1.56 1.36 -5.07
C LEU A 54 0.83 0.72 -6.25
N ASP A 55 1.44 -0.33 -6.80
CA ASP A 55 0.75 -1.20 -7.75
C ASP A 55 -0.54 -1.75 -7.10
N ALA A 56 -1.64 -1.49 -7.74
CA ALA A 56 -2.97 -1.85 -7.26
C ALA A 56 -3.22 -3.37 -7.19
N GLY A 57 -2.37 -4.20 -7.81
CA GLY A 57 -2.51 -5.66 -7.83
C GLY A 57 -3.79 -6.14 -8.53
N ILE A 58 -4.26 -5.39 -9.54
CA ILE A 58 -5.56 -5.63 -10.19
C ILE A 58 -5.62 -7.01 -10.87
N GLU A 59 -4.52 -7.48 -11.40
CA GLU A 59 -4.42 -8.78 -12.07
C GLU A 59 -4.71 -9.97 -11.15
N ASN A 60 -4.62 -9.77 -9.83
CA ASN A 60 -4.89 -10.79 -8.82
C ASN A 60 -6.31 -10.70 -8.25
N LEU A 61 -7.12 -9.76 -8.71
CA LEU A 61 -8.51 -9.62 -8.25
C LEU A 61 -9.40 -10.70 -8.90
N ASP A 62 -10.04 -11.50 -8.07
CA ASP A 62 -11.10 -12.39 -8.50
C ASP A 62 -12.46 -11.71 -8.22
N PRO A 63 -13.18 -11.22 -9.25
CA PRO A 63 -14.44 -10.49 -9.07
C PRO A 63 -15.53 -11.30 -8.34
N LYS A 64 -15.39 -12.63 -8.28
CA LYS A 64 -16.34 -13.53 -7.59
C LYS A 64 -16.03 -13.70 -6.11
N LYS A 65 -14.85 -13.27 -5.67
CA LYS A 65 -14.35 -13.49 -4.29
C LYS A 65 -14.07 -12.21 -3.52
N THR A 66 -14.18 -11.07 -4.17
CA THR A 66 -13.84 -9.78 -3.55
C THR A 66 -14.92 -8.74 -3.85
N THR A 67 -15.18 -7.88 -2.86
CA THR A 67 -16.00 -6.67 -2.99
C THR A 67 -15.22 -5.50 -3.58
N THR A 68 -13.90 -5.66 -3.72
CA THR A 68 -13.01 -4.63 -4.22
C THR A 68 -13.04 -4.57 -5.74
N THR A 69 -13.23 -3.37 -6.29
CA THR A 69 -13.16 -3.10 -7.74
C THR A 69 -11.76 -2.62 -8.15
N PRO A 70 -11.39 -2.71 -9.45
CA PRO A 70 -10.15 -2.13 -9.94
C PRO A 70 -10.00 -0.63 -9.62
N GLY A 71 -11.08 0.15 -9.65
CA GLY A 71 -11.08 1.56 -9.29
C GLY A 71 -10.69 1.78 -7.82
N ILE A 72 -11.34 1.08 -6.90
CA ILE A 72 -11.01 1.13 -5.47
C ILE A 72 -9.53 0.77 -5.23
N ARG A 73 -9.03 -0.26 -5.92
CA ARG A 73 -7.61 -0.66 -5.80
C ARG A 73 -6.64 0.41 -6.26
N ARG A 74 -6.94 1.13 -7.35
CA ARG A 74 -6.10 2.25 -7.77
C ARG A 74 -6.11 3.36 -6.72
N ALA A 75 -7.29 3.74 -6.23
CA ALA A 75 -7.42 4.73 -5.16
C ALA A 75 -6.65 4.31 -3.89
N GLU A 76 -6.70 3.03 -3.52
CA GLU A 76 -5.91 2.48 -2.41
C GLU A 76 -4.40 2.63 -2.63
N GLY A 77 -3.91 2.47 -3.87
CA GLY A 77 -2.50 2.66 -4.19
C GLY A 77 -2.00 4.06 -3.85
N HIS A 78 -2.79 5.09 -4.14
CA HIS A 78 -2.51 6.47 -3.78
C HIS A 78 -2.63 6.71 -2.28
N TYR A 79 -3.73 6.26 -1.67
CA TYR A 79 -3.99 6.41 -0.24
C TYR A 79 -2.85 5.80 0.61
N ILE A 80 -2.44 4.58 0.31
CA ILE A 80 -1.37 3.89 1.05
C ILE A 80 -0.04 4.62 0.89
N ALA A 81 0.28 5.11 -0.32
CA ALA A 81 1.49 5.88 -0.55
C ALA A 81 1.52 7.17 0.30
N GLU A 82 0.41 7.91 0.36
CA GLU A 82 0.30 9.12 1.17
C GLU A 82 0.37 8.81 2.69
N ARG A 83 -0.27 7.71 3.16
CA ARG A 83 -0.14 7.27 4.57
C ARG A 83 1.28 6.88 4.93
N LEU A 84 2.00 6.22 4.03
CA LEU A 84 3.43 5.92 4.22
C LEU A 84 4.26 7.21 4.29
N LYS A 85 4.01 8.18 3.40
CA LYS A 85 4.66 9.50 3.42
C LYS A 85 4.45 10.17 4.77
N GLN A 86 3.21 10.34 5.23
CA GLN A 86 2.87 10.96 6.51
C GLN A 86 3.55 10.25 7.69
N THR A 87 3.63 8.92 7.63
CA THR A 87 4.29 8.12 8.66
C THR A 87 5.80 8.37 8.69
N LEU A 88 6.45 8.42 7.51
CA LEU A 88 7.87 8.71 7.41
C LEU A 88 8.20 10.14 7.82
N GLU A 89 7.39 11.13 7.44
CA GLU A 89 7.53 12.53 7.89
C GLU A 89 7.42 12.63 9.42
N THR A 90 6.45 11.93 10.01
CA THR A 90 6.27 11.88 11.47
C THR A 90 7.49 11.29 12.18
N SER A 91 8.22 10.39 11.54
CA SER A 91 9.44 9.78 12.10
C SER A 91 10.61 10.76 12.23
N ARG A 92 10.60 11.86 11.46
CA ARG A 92 11.65 12.92 11.41
C ARG A 92 13.06 12.39 11.15
N GLN A 93 13.19 11.35 10.32
CA GLN A 93 14.48 10.70 10.03
C GLN A 93 14.95 10.92 8.59
N TRP A 94 14.14 11.62 7.80
CA TRP A 94 14.33 11.82 6.37
C TRP A 94 14.37 13.31 6.07
N ALA A 95 15.05 13.70 5.00
CA ALA A 95 15.03 15.08 4.54
C ALA A 95 13.65 15.40 3.93
N ALA A 96 13.43 15.11 2.68
CA ALA A 96 12.12 15.25 2.06
C ALA A 96 11.51 13.87 1.77
N VAL A 97 10.20 13.74 1.99
CA VAL A 97 9.44 12.54 1.62
C VAL A 97 8.35 12.94 0.63
N ARG A 98 8.36 12.32 -0.56
CA ARG A 98 7.45 12.67 -1.64
C ARG A 98 6.75 11.45 -2.21
N VAL A 99 5.46 11.57 -2.50
CA VAL A 99 4.74 10.62 -3.35
C VAL A 99 5.01 10.99 -4.81
N VAL A 100 5.34 10.00 -5.64
CA VAL A 100 5.62 10.20 -7.06
C VAL A 100 4.77 9.25 -7.90
N PRO A 101 4.34 9.68 -9.11
CA PRO A 101 3.47 8.86 -9.96
C PRO A 101 4.12 7.53 -10.37
N GLU A 102 5.41 7.57 -10.64
CA GLU A 102 6.14 6.40 -11.15
C GLU A 102 7.58 6.33 -10.62
N ILE A 103 8.15 5.13 -10.71
CA ILE A 103 9.57 4.89 -10.43
C ILE A 103 10.39 5.37 -11.63
N GLY A 104 11.55 5.96 -11.39
CA GLY A 104 12.49 6.36 -12.47
C GLY A 104 13.12 7.71 -12.21
N ARG A 105 12.76 8.36 -11.13
CA ARG A 105 13.38 9.58 -10.67
C ARG A 105 14.58 9.25 -9.77
N GLU A 106 15.72 9.87 -10.07
CA GLU A 106 16.92 9.72 -9.27
C GLU A 106 16.74 10.46 -7.93
N VAL A 107 16.64 9.69 -6.87
CA VAL A 107 16.47 10.11 -5.48
C VAL A 107 17.33 9.22 -4.59
N ASP A 108 17.58 9.63 -3.37
CA ASP A 108 18.45 8.90 -2.46
C ASP A 108 17.88 7.53 -2.11
N VAL A 109 16.58 7.47 -1.79
CA VAL A 109 15.85 6.22 -1.50
C VAL A 109 14.52 6.19 -2.25
N THR A 110 14.27 5.10 -2.95
CA THR A 110 12.99 4.81 -3.59
C THR A 110 12.27 3.72 -2.83
N VAL A 111 11.02 3.99 -2.47
CA VAL A 111 10.09 3.02 -1.89
C VAL A 111 9.01 2.71 -2.91
N SER A 112 8.85 1.45 -3.27
CA SER A 112 7.81 0.97 -4.17
C SER A 112 7.04 -0.18 -3.52
N GLY A 113 5.85 -0.47 -4.00
CA GLY A 113 5.06 -1.53 -3.41
C GLY A 113 3.93 -2.02 -4.28
N LYS A 114 3.30 -3.09 -3.81
CA LYS A 114 2.13 -3.72 -4.42
C LYS A 114 1.12 -4.13 -3.37
N ILE A 115 -0.16 -3.91 -3.67
CA ILE A 115 -1.27 -4.36 -2.83
C ILE A 115 -1.57 -5.81 -3.20
N LEU A 116 -1.34 -6.72 -2.26
CA LEU A 116 -1.63 -8.14 -2.44
C LEU A 116 -3.05 -8.49 -1.99
N LYS A 117 -3.51 -7.86 -0.90
CA LYS A 117 -4.85 -8.02 -0.36
C LYS A 117 -5.29 -6.77 0.41
N SER A 118 -6.55 -6.37 0.24
CA SER A 118 -7.24 -5.39 1.07
C SER A 118 -8.74 -5.70 1.01
N ASP A 119 -9.35 -5.96 2.16
CA ASP A 119 -10.76 -6.35 2.28
C ASP A 119 -11.43 -5.79 3.55
N GLY A 120 -10.90 -4.69 4.08
CA GLY A 120 -11.38 -4.08 5.32
C GLY A 120 -10.98 -4.85 6.59
N GLU A 121 -10.84 -6.17 6.56
CA GLU A 121 -10.34 -6.96 7.70
C GLU A 121 -8.82 -7.14 7.65
N THR A 122 -8.28 -7.29 6.46
CA THR A 122 -6.87 -7.65 6.23
C THR A 122 -6.25 -6.75 5.18
N LEU A 123 -5.11 -6.15 5.50
CA LEU A 123 -4.25 -5.48 4.52
C LEU A 123 -2.94 -6.26 4.39
N ILE A 124 -2.62 -6.65 3.16
CA ILE A 124 -1.33 -7.29 2.82
C ILE A 124 -0.70 -6.47 1.69
N ILE A 125 0.44 -5.88 1.97
CA ILE A 125 1.25 -5.16 0.98
C ILE A 125 2.65 -5.71 0.92
N GLN A 126 3.24 -5.69 -0.26
CA GLN A 126 4.67 -5.94 -0.44
C GLN A 126 5.35 -4.61 -0.70
N ILE A 127 6.42 -4.31 0.03
CA ILE A 127 7.21 -3.08 -0.10
C ILE A 127 8.64 -3.44 -0.43
N THR A 128 9.21 -2.73 -1.39
CA THR A 128 10.62 -2.77 -1.77
C THR A 128 11.23 -1.40 -1.55
N ALA A 129 12.34 -1.34 -0.85
CA ALA A 129 13.15 -0.13 -0.70
C ALA A 129 14.52 -0.34 -1.37
N LYS A 130 14.97 0.67 -2.11
CA LYS A 130 16.23 0.65 -2.85
C LYS A 130 16.87 2.04 -2.81
N ASP A 131 18.18 2.10 -2.61
CA ASP A 131 18.91 3.36 -2.63
C ASP A 131 19.45 3.72 -4.02
N ALA A 132 19.99 4.95 -4.14
CA ALA A 132 20.55 5.48 -5.38
C ALA A 132 21.72 4.67 -5.92
N THR A 133 22.47 3.98 -5.06
CA THR A 133 23.59 3.12 -5.49
C THR A 133 23.11 1.83 -6.14
N GLY A 134 21.81 1.57 -6.13
CA GLY A 134 21.20 0.38 -6.70
C GLY A 134 21.03 -0.77 -5.70
N HIS A 135 21.51 -0.64 -4.48
CA HIS A 135 21.34 -1.67 -3.47
C HIS A 135 19.89 -1.72 -2.99
N SER A 136 19.35 -2.93 -2.94
CA SER A 136 18.05 -3.17 -2.32
C SER A 136 18.22 -3.29 -0.82
N TRP A 137 17.53 -2.41 -0.08
CA TRP A 137 17.50 -2.48 1.37
C TRP A 137 16.68 -3.68 1.83
N PHE A 138 15.48 -3.82 1.25
CA PHE A 138 14.63 -5.00 1.47
C PHE A 138 13.52 -5.09 0.44
N THR A 139 12.97 -6.30 0.33
CA THR A 139 11.63 -6.57 -0.20
C THR A 139 10.90 -7.40 0.85
N ARG A 140 9.85 -6.82 1.45
CA ARG A 140 9.11 -7.45 2.55
C ARG A 140 7.62 -7.39 2.33
N THR A 141 6.94 -8.44 2.80
CA THR A 141 5.48 -8.48 2.83
C THR A 141 5.00 -8.17 4.25
N TYR A 142 4.13 -7.17 4.35
CA TYR A 142 3.51 -6.73 5.58
C TYR A 142 2.06 -7.19 5.58
N ASN A 143 1.64 -7.80 6.68
CA ASN A 143 0.29 -8.32 6.87
C ASN A 143 -0.24 -7.80 8.19
N GLU A 144 -1.43 -7.20 8.14
CA GLU A 144 -2.18 -6.76 9.31
C GLU A 144 -3.60 -7.22 9.21
N LYS A 145 -4.13 -7.70 10.33
CA LYS A 145 -5.52 -8.07 10.46
C LYS A 145 -6.12 -7.29 11.62
N VAL A 146 -7.07 -6.43 11.31
CA VAL A 146 -7.72 -5.59 12.29
C VAL A 146 -9.01 -6.21 12.81
N SER A 147 -9.44 -5.76 13.99
CA SER A 147 -10.76 -6.09 14.54
C SER A 147 -11.78 -5.00 14.16
N ARG A 148 -13.07 -5.30 14.32
CA ARG A 148 -14.14 -4.31 14.09
C ARG A 148 -13.94 -3.03 14.91
N PHE A 149 -13.34 -3.12 16.09
CA PHE A 149 -13.05 -1.95 16.95
C PHE A 149 -12.12 -0.93 16.30
N ALA A 150 -11.27 -1.33 15.34
CA ALA A 150 -10.44 -0.38 14.61
C ALA A 150 -11.26 0.63 13.80
N TYR A 151 -12.53 0.32 13.52
CA TYR A 151 -13.49 1.18 12.82
C TYR A 151 -14.40 1.97 13.75
N ASP A 152 -14.25 1.85 15.07
CA ASP A 152 -14.94 2.69 16.02
C ASP A 152 -14.54 4.16 15.83
N ALA A 153 -15.52 5.08 15.86
CA ALA A 153 -15.30 6.49 15.58
C ALA A 153 -14.27 7.15 16.51
N GLU A 154 -14.20 6.72 17.79
CA GLU A 154 -13.23 7.23 18.75
C GLU A 154 -11.81 6.73 18.44
N ILE A 155 -11.69 5.49 18.00
CA ILE A 155 -10.40 4.88 17.65
C ILE A 155 -9.90 5.46 16.35
N ARG A 156 -10.77 5.55 15.31
CA ARG A 156 -10.40 6.13 13.99
C ARG A 156 -9.91 7.58 14.07
N ARG A 157 -10.46 8.38 14.98
CA ARG A 157 -9.98 9.76 15.21
C ARG A 157 -8.54 9.82 15.71
N ARG A 158 -8.03 8.75 16.30
CA ARG A 158 -6.68 8.68 16.88
C ARG A 158 -5.71 7.90 16.03
N GLN A 159 -6.21 6.95 15.25
CA GLN A 159 -5.37 6.01 14.52
C GLN A 159 -6.11 5.47 13.30
N GLU A 160 -5.43 5.47 12.17
CA GLU A 160 -5.85 4.78 10.97
C GLU A 160 -5.89 3.25 11.23
N PRO A 161 -6.91 2.50 10.74
CA PRO A 161 -7.06 1.07 11.05
C PRO A 161 -5.82 0.22 10.77
N PHE A 162 -5.10 0.49 9.69
CA PHE A 162 -3.89 -0.25 9.31
C PHE A 162 -2.58 0.51 9.62
N GLN A 163 -2.60 1.51 10.51
CA GLN A 163 -1.42 2.31 10.87
C GLN A 163 -0.21 1.45 11.27
N ASN A 164 -0.45 0.29 11.88
CA ASN A 164 0.63 -0.61 12.25
C ASN A 164 1.44 -1.14 11.06
N VAL A 165 0.84 -1.28 9.89
CA VAL A 165 1.56 -1.65 8.66
C VAL A 165 2.55 -0.55 8.31
N TYR A 166 2.09 0.71 8.28
CA TYR A 166 2.90 1.85 7.91
C TYR A 166 4.03 2.08 8.93
N ASN A 167 3.73 1.94 10.22
CA ASN A 167 4.74 2.04 11.28
C ASN A 167 5.81 0.95 11.16
N ARG A 168 5.45 -0.30 10.82
CA ARG A 168 6.44 -1.36 10.58
C ARG A 168 7.31 -1.07 9.37
N VAL A 169 6.74 -0.57 8.27
CA VAL A 169 7.53 -0.15 7.09
C VAL A 169 8.51 0.95 7.47
N ALA A 170 8.05 1.98 8.19
CA ALA A 170 8.90 3.08 8.66
C ALA A 170 10.04 2.59 9.57
N ASN A 171 9.74 1.67 10.49
CA ASN A 171 10.73 1.08 11.38
C ASN A 171 11.77 0.23 10.63
N ASP A 172 11.35 -0.51 9.61
CA ASP A 172 12.25 -1.29 8.78
C ASP A 172 13.16 -0.39 7.94
N LEU A 173 12.63 0.68 7.35
CA LEU A 173 13.42 1.68 6.63
C LEU A 173 14.46 2.32 7.57
N ARG A 174 14.04 2.69 8.77
CA ARG A 174 14.95 3.21 9.80
C ARG A 174 16.04 2.20 10.17
N GLU A 175 15.69 0.93 10.33
CA GLU A 175 16.67 -0.11 10.69
C GLU A 175 17.78 -0.22 9.64
N TYR A 176 17.45 -0.06 8.36
CA TYR A 176 18.45 -0.01 7.30
C TYR A 176 19.23 1.29 7.28
N LEU A 177 18.56 2.43 7.50
CA LEU A 177 19.20 3.74 7.54
C LEU A 177 20.30 3.80 8.62
N ILE A 178 20.01 3.37 9.84
CA ILE A 178 20.97 3.43 10.96
C ILE A 178 22.12 2.43 10.86
N ARG A 179 22.08 1.48 9.94
CA ARG A 179 23.19 0.59 9.62
C ARG A 179 24.21 1.22 8.67
N GLN A 180 23.82 2.33 8.03
CA GLN A 180 24.71 3.08 7.14
C GLN A 180 25.63 3.95 7.99
N ASP A 181 26.92 3.95 7.71
CA ASP A 181 27.82 4.96 8.23
C ASP A 181 27.67 6.29 7.44
N LEU A 182 28.24 7.37 7.96
CA LEU A 182 28.14 8.69 7.33
C LEU A 182 28.74 8.72 5.91
N THR A 183 29.77 7.90 5.65
CA THR A 183 30.37 7.77 4.32
C THR A 183 29.40 7.11 3.33
N ALA A 184 28.71 6.06 3.76
CA ALA A 184 27.70 5.40 2.94
C ALA A 184 26.52 6.31 2.63
N LEU A 185 26.04 7.10 3.60
CA LEU A 185 25.00 8.10 3.39
C LEU A 185 25.44 9.16 2.37
N GLY A 186 26.66 9.69 2.52
CA GLY A 186 27.25 10.63 1.55
C GLY A 186 27.35 10.02 0.14
N ASN A 187 27.74 8.77 0.03
CA ASN A 187 27.80 8.05 -1.24
C ASN A 187 26.42 7.87 -1.90
N ILE A 188 25.39 7.58 -1.12
CA ILE A 188 24.01 7.47 -1.63
C ILE A 188 23.57 8.81 -2.21
N ARG A 189 23.74 9.93 -1.47
CA ARG A 189 23.38 11.28 -1.94
C ARG A 189 24.16 11.67 -3.19
N THR A 190 25.49 11.49 -3.17
CA THR A 190 26.34 11.80 -4.32
C THR A 190 25.96 10.97 -5.53
N THR A 191 25.66 9.67 -5.35
CA THR A 191 25.22 8.81 -6.46
C THR A 191 23.88 9.28 -7.02
N SER A 192 22.93 9.66 -6.17
CA SER A 192 21.65 10.24 -6.58
C SER A 192 21.85 11.50 -7.43
N GLU A 193 22.70 12.42 -6.97
CA GLU A 193 23.01 13.66 -7.69
C GLU A 193 23.65 13.40 -9.05
N LEU A 194 24.68 12.55 -9.06
CA LEU A 194 25.41 12.27 -10.31
C LEU A 194 24.56 11.48 -11.31
N ARG A 195 23.70 10.57 -10.86
CA ARG A 195 22.75 9.88 -11.73
C ARG A 195 21.74 10.86 -12.35
N PHE A 196 21.22 11.77 -11.53
CA PHE A 196 20.36 12.85 -12.03
C PHE A 196 21.09 13.68 -13.08
N ALA A 197 22.35 14.05 -12.83
CA ALA A 197 23.17 14.78 -13.79
C ALA A 197 23.39 13.99 -15.10
N GLY A 198 23.63 12.71 -15.00
CA GLY A 198 23.78 11.81 -16.14
C GLY A 198 22.55 11.69 -17.05
N ARG A 199 21.33 11.98 -16.53
CA ARG A 199 20.11 12.06 -17.37
C ARG A 199 20.14 13.21 -18.36
N PHE A 200 20.74 14.33 -17.98
CA PHE A 200 20.80 15.54 -18.79
C PHE A 200 22.09 15.62 -19.60
N ALA A 201 23.18 15.16 -19.02
CA ALA A 201 24.51 15.21 -19.63
C ALA A 201 25.21 13.84 -19.53
N PRO A 202 24.77 12.83 -20.29
CA PRO A 202 25.28 11.46 -20.14
C PRO A 202 26.79 11.36 -20.42
N GLU A 203 27.28 12.02 -21.47
CA GLU A 203 28.70 11.95 -21.85
C GLU A 203 29.66 12.50 -20.78
N PRO A 204 29.45 13.72 -20.20
CA PRO A 204 30.30 14.24 -19.14
C PRO A 204 30.28 13.42 -17.84
N PHE A 205 29.16 12.75 -17.56
CA PHE A 205 28.97 12.02 -16.29
C PHE A 205 29.19 10.50 -16.39
N ALA A 206 29.36 9.95 -17.60
CA ALA A 206 29.58 8.52 -17.79
C ALA A 206 30.81 7.98 -17.03
N GLU A 207 31.86 8.77 -16.90
CA GLU A 207 33.11 8.35 -16.25
C GLU A 207 33.11 8.46 -14.72
N TYR A 208 32.06 9.05 -14.12
CA TYR A 208 31.99 9.16 -12.66
C TYR A 208 31.51 7.90 -11.98
N PHE A 209 30.92 6.96 -12.75
CA PHE A 209 30.43 5.69 -12.22
C PHE A 209 31.01 4.48 -12.94
N GLU A 210 31.09 3.40 -12.21
CA GLU A 210 31.04 2.06 -12.75
C GLU A 210 29.74 1.40 -12.33
N VAL A 211 29.09 0.71 -13.26
CA VAL A 211 27.85 -0.03 -13.01
C VAL A 211 28.14 -1.50 -13.15
N ASP A 212 27.95 -2.26 -12.08
CA ASP A 212 28.16 -3.70 -12.09
C ASP A 212 27.03 -4.44 -12.86
N SER A 213 27.21 -5.74 -13.08
CA SER A 213 26.23 -6.60 -13.76
C SER A 213 24.88 -6.71 -13.03
N ARG A 214 24.80 -6.29 -11.77
CA ARG A 214 23.58 -6.27 -10.95
C ARG A 214 22.91 -4.90 -10.97
N GLY A 215 23.52 -3.90 -11.61
CA GLY A 215 23.03 -2.52 -11.66
C GLY A 215 23.38 -1.70 -10.42
N HIS A 216 24.42 -2.08 -9.68
CA HIS A 216 24.96 -1.27 -8.59
C HIS A 216 25.94 -0.24 -9.13
N TYR A 217 25.82 0.99 -8.65
CA TYR A 217 26.64 2.14 -9.01
C TYR A 217 27.77 2.30 -8.01
N SER A 218 29.01 2.37 -8.50
CA SER A 218 30.19 2.71 -7.71
C SER A 218 30.77 4.02 -8.21
N ILE A 219 30.98 4.98 -7.34
CA ILE A 219 31.61 6.26 -7.68
C ILE A 219 33.10 6.02 -7.92
N GLN A 220 33.58 6.31 -9.13
CA GLN A 220 35.00 6.19 -9.51
C GLN A 220 35.77 7.49 -9.23
N ARG A 221 35.13 8.60 -9.46
CA ARG A 221 35.69 9.95 -9.14
C ARG A 221 34.55 10.92 -8.85
N LEU A 222 34.88 12.01 -8.18
CA LEU A 222 33.95 13.12 -8.00
C LEU A 222 34.20 14.21 -9.04
N PRO A 223 33.15 14.92 -9.49
CA PRO A 223 33.31 16.13 -10.28
C PRO A 223 34.08 17.20 -9.49
N ALA A 224 34.66 18.16 -10.18
CA ALA A 224 35.24 19.31 -9.54
C ALA A 224 34.19 20.06 -8.74
N GLU A 225 34.57 20.63 -7.58
CA GLU A 225 33.65 21.34 -6.68
C GLU A 225 32.86 22.45 -7.40
N ASN A 226 33.49 23.12 -8.37
CA ASN A 226 32.89 24.19 -9.17
C ASN A 226 32.60 23.77 -10.61
N ASP A 227 32.28 22.49 -10.86
CA ASP A 227 31.92 22.03 -12.19
C ASP A 227 30.68 22.77 -12.70
N PRO A 228 30.80 23.54 -13.83
CA PRO A 228 29.69 24.36 -14.31
C PRO A 228 28.49 23.55 -14.78
N ILE A 229 28.72 22.32 -15.29
CA ILE A 229 27.66 21.45 -15.76
C ILE A 229 26.87 20.92 -14.56
N LEU A 230 27.58 20.47 -13.52
CA LEU A 230 26.95 19.98 -12.29
C LEU A 230 26.14 21.08 -11.61
N GLN A 231 26.68 22.32 -11.52
CA GLN A 231 25.93 23.44 -10.92
C GLN A 231 24.65 23.75 -11.70
N ARG A 232 24.68 23.68 -13.02
CA ARG A 232 23.50 23.87 -13.86
C ARG A 232 22.47 22.76 -13.64
N VAL A 233 22.91 21.51 -13.58
CA VAL A 233 22.03 20.38 -13.28
C VAL A 233 21.43 20.48 -11.89
N ARG A 234 22.15 20.99 -10.89
CA ARG A 234 21.61 21.29 -9.54
C ARG A 234 20.45 22.28 -9.60
N GLN A 235 20.56 23.33 -10.40
CA GLN A 235 19.45 24.29 -10.59
C GLN A 235 18.22 23.62 -11.24
N ILE A 236 18.43 22.72 -12.18
CA ILE A 236 17.35 21.93 -12.79
C ILE A 236 16.72 21.01 -11.74
N ARG A 237 17.52 20.36 -10.90
CA ARG A 237 17.03 19.51 -9.82
C ARG A 237 16.13 20.27 -8.85
N VAL A 238 16.53 21.48 -8.44
CA VAL A 238 15.69 22.33 -7.59
C VAL A 238 14.34 22.63 -8.26
N ARG A 239 14.33 22.95 -9.56
CA ARG A 239 13.07 23.18 -10.30
C ARG A 239 12.20 21.91 -10.36
N ASP A 240 12.83 20.77 -10.56
CA ASP A 240 12.15 19.48 -10.58
C ASP A 240 11.52 19.13 -9.22
N GLU A 241 12.25 19.37 -8.14
CA GLU A 241 11.76 19.19 -6.78
C GLU A 241 10.58 20.11 -6.46
N MET A 242 10.68 21.39 -6.82
CA MET A 242 9.58 22.35 -6.65
C MET A 242 8.32 21.96 -7.43
N PHE A 243 8.46 21.37 -8.61
CA PHE A 243 7.31 20.87 -9.37
C PHE A 243 6.66 19.67 -8.66
N VAL A 244 7.46 18.71 -8.21
CA VAL A 244 6.96 17.54 -7.48
C VAL A 244 6.33 17.93 -6.14
N ASP A 245 6.86 18.95 -5.46
CA ASP A 245 6.28 19.46 -4.23
C ASP A 245 4.86 20.05 -4.46
N ARG A 246 4.61 20.67 -5.62
CA ARG A 246 3.24 21.10 -5.99
C ARG A 246 2.29 19.93 -6.22
N LEU A 247 2.78 18.81 -6.74
CA LEU A 247 1.95 17.61 -6.89
C LEU A 247 1.55 17.01 -5.53
N GLN A 248 2.31 17.27 -4.46
CA GLN A 248 1.93 16.79 -3.11
C GLN A 248 0.61 17.40 -2.63
N ASP A 249 0.31 18.63 -3.01
CA ASP A 249 -0.97 19.29 -2.65
C ASP A 249 -2.15 18.51 -3.25
N PHE A 250 -2.02 18.06 -4.49
CA PHE A 250 -3.03 17.24 -5.13
C PHE A 250 -3.23 15.89 -4.41
N TYR A 251 -2.16 15.20 -4.08
CA TYR A 251 -2.25 13.90 -3.37
C TYR A 251 -2.84 14.05 -1.97
N GLN A 252 -2.51 15.12 -1.26
CA GLN A 252 -3.08 15.41 0.05
C GLN A 252 -4.58 15.75 -0.02
N GLU A 253 -5.01 16.51 -1.05
CA GLU A 253 -6.44 16.79 -1.26
C GLU A 253 -7.19 15.50 -1.55
N PHE A 254 -6.70 14.68 -2.48
CA PHE A 254 -7.28 13.39 -2.78
C PHE A 254 -7.40 12.50 -1.54
N ASP A 255 -6.36 12.42 -0.70
CA ASP A 255 -6.39 11.66 0.56
C ASP A 255 -7.50 12.16 1.50
N ARG A 256 -7.67 13.48 1.62
CA ARG A 256 -8.74 14.08 2.46
C ARG A 256 -10.13 13.74 1.95
N GLU A 257 -10.36 13.88 0.66
CA GLU A 257 -11.65 13.57 0.04
C GLU A 257 -11.99 12.08 0.11
N MET A 258 -11.00 11.23 -0.10
CA MET A 258 -11.16 9.79 -0.08
C MET A 258 -11.45 9.24 1.33
N THR A 259 -10.84 9.80 2.37
CA THR A 259 -10.78 9.19 3.72
C THR A 259 -12.15 8.77 4.24
N ALA A 260 -13.16 9.63 4.19
CA ALA A 260 -14.48 9.34 4.75
C ALA A 260 -15.19 8.19 4.01
N SER A 261 -15.21 8.24 2.68
CA SER A 261 -15.84 7.20 1.84
C SER A 261 -15.10 5.87 1.93
N TYR A 262 -13.77 5.93 1.99
CA TYR A 262 -12.92 4.76 2.10
C TYR A 262 -13.05 4.06 3.46
N ASP A 263 -13.12 4.81 4.55
CA ASP A 263 -13.34 4.26 5.88
C ASP A 263 -14.67 3.53 6.00
N ASN A 264 -15.73 4.10 5.42
CA ASN A 264 -17.04 3.48 5.40
C ASN A 264 -17.05 2.20 4.54
N TRP A 265 -16.46 2.27 3.34
CA TRP A 265 -16.30 1.09 2.50
C TRP A 265 -15.50 -0.02 3.19
N ARG A 266 -14.42 0.30 3.88
CA ARG A 266 -13.62 -0.68 4.64
C ARG A 266 -14.43 -1.35 5.75
N LEU A 267 -15.24 -0.58 6.50
CA LEU A 267 -16.11 -1.11 7.54
C LEU A 267 -17.16 -2.07 6.98
N GLU A 268 -17.76 -1.73 5.85
CA GLU A 268 -18.73 -2.58 5.17
C GLU A 268 -18.08 -3.85 4.63
N SER A 269 -16.94 -3.70 3.95
CA SER A 269 -16.14 -4.82 3.45
C SER A 269 -15.67 -5.74 4.59
N TYR A 270 -15.32 -5.18 5.75
CA TYR A 270 -15.05 -5.95 6.97
C TYR A 270 -16.24 -6.80 7.38
N THR A 271 -17.42 -6.17 7.46
CA THR A 271 -18.67 -6.84 7.90
C THR A 271 -19.05 -7.97 6.94
N GLU A 272 -18.90 -7.74 5.64
CA GLU A 272 -19.17 -8.77 4.63
C GLU A 272 -18.17 -9.94 4.72
N THR A 273 -16.89 -9.64 4.87
CA THR A 273 -15.81 -10.64 5.03
C THR A 273 -16.05 -11.50 6.28
N GLU A 274 -16.46 -10.88 7.39
CA GLU A 274 -16.81 -11.57 8.64
C GLU A 274 -18.02 -12.49 8.44
N THR A 275 -19.09 -11.99 7.83
CA THR A 275 -20.32 -12.75 7.53
C THR A 275 -20.03 -13.95 6.64
N LEU A 276 -19.26 -13.77 5.57
CA LEU A 276 -18.85 -14.86 4.68
C LEU A 276 -18.03 -15.93 5.39
N ARG A 277 -17.16 -15.53 6.32
CA ARG A 277 -16.37 -16.46 7.13
C ARG A 277 -17.26 -17.27 8.08
N GLU A 278 -18.22 -16.62 8.74
CA GLU A 278 -19.18 -17.28 9.62
C GLU A 278 -20.04 -18.28 8.86
N LEU A 279 -20.56 -17.90 7.69
CA LEU A 279 -21.35 -18.79 6.85
C LEU A 279 -20.53 -20.01 6.39
N LYS A 280 -19.27 -19.79 6.00
CA LYS A 280 -18.37 -20.91 5.63
C LYS A 280 -18.08 -21.82 6.82
N SER A 281 -17.87 -21.27 8.01
CA SER A 281 -17.62 -22.06 9.22
C SER A 281 -18.84 -22.90 9.61
N GLN A 282 -20.04 -22.29 9.52
CA GLN A 282 -21.32 -23.00 9.79
C GLN A 282 -21.58 -24.08 8.76
N ALA A 283 -21.32 -23.82 7.47
CA ALA A 283 -21.45 -24.82 6.40
C ALA A 283 -20.50 -26.00 6.64
N LEU A 284 -19.25 -25.73 7.00
CA LEU A 284 -18.26 -26.76 7.32
C LEU A 284 -18.68 -27.59 8.55
N ALA A 285 -19.12 -26.93 9.61
CA ALA A 285 -19.60 -27.61 10.84
C ALA A 285 -20.82 -28.51 10.53
N ARG A 286 -21.75 -28.04 9.70
CA ARG A 286 -22.91 -28.83 9.27
C ARG A 286 -22.50 -30.02 8.38
N THR A 287 -21.51 -29.83 7.50
CA THR A 287 -21.01 -30.92 6.63
C THR A 287 -20.30 -31.98 7.46
N LEU A 288 -19.45 -31.57 8.41
CA LEU A 288 -18.79 -32.51 9.31
C LEU A 288 -19.75 -33.15 10.28
N GLY A 289 -20.72 -32.40 10.86
CA GLY A 289 -21.79 -32.95 11.69
C GLY A 289 -22.72 -33.86 10.93
N GLY A 290 -23.06 -33.51 9.70
CA GLY A 290 -23.85 -34.38 8.78
C GLY A 290 -23.12 -35.65 8.41
N ALA A 291 -21.82 -35.60 8.14
CA ALA A 291 -21.02 -36.79 7.86
C ALA A 291 -20.95 -37.76 9.07
N LEU A 292 -20.80 -37.21 10.28
CA LEU A 292 -20.81 -37.98 11.52
C LEU A 292 -22.23 -38.57 11.79
N ALA A 293 -23.28 -37.83 11.48
CA ALA A 293 -24.66 -38.31 11.59
C ALA A 293 -24.98 -39.43 10.58
N VAL A 294 -24.44 -39.36 9.37
CA VAL A 294 -24.57 -40.41 8.35
C VAL A 294 -23.80 -41.68 8.76
N ILE A 295 -22.61 -41.55 9.30
CA ILE A 295 -21.83 -42.69 9.80
C ILE A 295 -22.53 -43.32 11.03
N GLY A 296 -23.04 -42.49 11.96
CA GLY A 296 -23.84 -42.95 13.09
C GLY A 296 -25.18 -43.56 12.69
N GLY A 297 -25.83 -43.04 11.62
CA GLY A 297 -27.11 -43.54 11.08
C GLY A 297 -26.97 -44.88 10.37
N ILE A 298 -25.84 -45.15 9.71
CA ILE A 298 -25.57 -46.47 9.07
C ILE A 298 -25.40 -47.57 10.12
N LEU A 299 -24.88 -47.21 11.30
CA LEU A 299 -24.75 -48.16 12.41
C LEU A 299 -26.06 -48.35 13.19
N ALA A 300 -27.07 -47.49 13.00
CA ALA A 300 -28.37 -47.54 13.65
C ALA A 300 -29.53 -48.04 12.74
N GLN A 301 -29.23 -48.73 11.65
CA GLN A 301 -30.23 -49.32 10.78
C GLN A 301 -31.05 -50.44 11.49
N GLY A 302 -32.04 -49.99 12.26
CA GLY A 302 -32.97 -50.86 13.00
C GLY A 302 -34.21 -50.15 13.55
N SER A 303 -34.41 -48.86 13.37
CA SER A 303 -35.63 -48.17 13.82
C SER A 303 -36.15 -47.14 12.82
N ASN A 304 -37.40 -47.39 12.37
CA ASN A 304 -38.24 -46.44 11.66
C ASN A 304 -38.50 -45.21 12.48
N SER A 305 -37.89 -44.05 12.18
CA SER A 305 -38.32 -42.79 12.73
C SER A 305 -38.29 -41.66 11.70
N ALA A 306 -39.40 -40.93 11.63
CA ALA A 306 -39.75 -39.84 10.72
C ALA A 306 -38.91 -38.55 10.89
N THR A 307 -37.92 -38.54 11.75
CA THR A 307 -37.14 -37.32 12.14
C THR A 307 -36.09 -36.93 11.09
N ALA A 308 -35.70 -37.80 10.17
CA ALA A 308 -34.70 -37.49 9.14
C ALA A 308 -35.25 -36.62 7.99
N ARG A 309 -36.58 -36.56 7.82
CA ARG A 309 -37.20 -35.71 6.78
C ARG A 309 -37.34 -34.23 7.13
N THR A 310 -37.40 -33.90 8.40
CA THR A 310 -37.61 -32.52 8.89
C THR A 310 -36.33 -31.68 8.89
N ALA A 311 -35.16 -32.30 8.98
CA ALA A 311 -33.88 -31.57 8.99
C ALA A 311 -33.49 -30.98 7.61
N GLY A 312 -33.99 -31.58 6.49
CA GLY A 312 -33.69 -31.09 5.14
C GLY A 312 -34.48 -29.82 4.77
N VAL A 313 -35.66 -29.59 5.37
CA VAL A 313 -36.56 -28.48 4.98
C VAL A 313 -36.18 -27.16 5.74
N LEU A 314 -35.61 -27.27 6.94
CA LEU A 314 -35.20 -26.09 7.73
C LEU A 314 -33.95 -25.40 7.20
N GLY A 315 -33.11 -26.11 6.42
CA GLY A 315 -31.89 -25.53 5.82
C GLY A 315 -32.16 -24.52 4.67
N ILE A 316 -33.30 -24.72 3.96
CA ILE A 316 -33.64 -23.89 2.78
C ILE A 316 -34.30 -22.56 3.19
N GLY A 317 -35.12 -22.58 4.28
CA GLY A 317 -35.83 -21.38 4.74
C GLY A 317 -34.91 -20.33 5.41
N ALA A 318 -33.91 -20.78 6.14
CA ALA A 318 -32.95 -19.85 6.78
C ALA A 318 -32.01 -19.17 5.75
N GLY A 319 -31.64 -19.87 4.67
CA GLY A 319 -30.84 -19.30 3.59
C GLY A 319 -31.56 -18.19 2.83
N ALA A 320 -32.88 -18.34 2.60
CA ALA A 320 -33.68 -17.34 1.89
C ALA A 320 -33.93 -16.08 2.71
N TYR A 321 -34.05 -16.18 4.04
CA TYR A 321 -34.21 -15.00 4.92
C TYR A 321 -32.93 -14.21 5.09
N MET A 322 -31.76 -14.88 5.14
CA MET A 322 -30.46 -14.22 5.15
C MET A 322 -30.15 -13.51 3.83
N PHE A 323 -30.61 -14.08 2.69
CA PHE A 323 -30.46 -13.44 1.38
C PHE A 323 -31.27 -12.13 1.28
N LYS A 324 -32.45 -12.07 1.88
CA LYS A 324 -33.30 -10.86 1.84
C LYS A 324 -32.78 -9.75 2.75
N SER A 325 -32.26 -10.06 3.93
CA SER A 325 -31.63 -9.06 4.82
C SER A 325 -30.27 -8.56 4.32
N GLY A 326 -29.60 -9.32 3.45
CA GLY A 326 -28.39 -8.89 2.76
C GLY A 326 -28.65 -7.88 1.63
N LEU A 327 -29.86 -7.92 1.02
CA LEU A 327 -30.21 -6.99 -0.06
C LEU A 327 -30.46 -5.55 0.39
N ASP A 328 -30.96 -5.34 1.60
CA ASP A 328 -31.21 -3.99 2.13
C ASP A 328 -29.92 -3.29 2.60
N LYS A 329 -28.95 -4.05 3.13
CA LYS A 329 -27.61 -3.54 3.44
C LYS A 329 -26.74 -3.27 2.21
N ASN A 330 -27.00 -3.95 1.09
CA ASN A 330 -26.31 -3.72 -0.17
C ASN A 330 -26.58 -2.33 -0.80
N ALA A 331 -27.65 -1.63 -0.41
CA ALA A 331 -27.93 -0.30 -0.96
C ALA A 331 -26.96 0.76 -0.39
N GLU A 332 -26.67 0.70 0.92
CA GLU A 332 -25.74 1.63 1.58
C GLU A 332 -24.29 1.35 1.15
N ALA A 333 -23.89 0.06 1.09
CA ALA A 333 -22.59 -0.37 0.56
C ALA A 333 -22.37 0.11 -0.90
N ARG A 334 -23.40 0.11 -1.72
CA ARG A 334 -23.33 0.59 -3.11
C ARG A 334 -23.04 2.08 -3.20
N ILE A 335 -23.59 2.91 -2.31
CA ILE A 335 -23.36 4.35 -2.28
C ILE A 335 -21.87 4.64 -2.06
N HIS A 336 -21.24 3.97 -1.09
CA HIS A 336 -19.81 4.16 -0.80
C HIS A 336 -18.92 3.59 -1.90
N THR A 337 -19.31 2.49 -2.51
CA THR A 337 -18.59 1.91 -3.65
C THR A 337 -18.64 2.83 -4.88
N GLU A 338 -19.79 3.44 -5.16
CA GLU A 338 -19.93 4.41 -6.27
C GLU A 338 -19.16 5.69 -5.97
N ALA A 339 -19.18 6.22 -4.74
CA ALA A 339 -18.37 7.39 -4.36
C ALA A 339 -16.88 7.13 -4.51
N LEU A 340 -16.38 5.95 -4.12
CA LEU A 340 -14.98 5.57 -4.32
C LEU A 340 -14.64 5.36 -5.79
N LYS A 341 -15.59 4.88 -6.58
CA LYS A 341 -15.39 4.74 -8.02
C LYS A 341 -15.28 6.12 -8.68
N GLU A 342 -16.15 7.05 -8.34
CA GLU A 342 -16.10 8.44 -8.80
C GLU A 342 -14.78 9.11 -8.40
N LEU A 343 -14.35 8.97 -7.15
CA LEU A 343 -13.05 9.45 -6.68
C LEU A 343 -11.89 8.77 -7.41
N SER A 344 -11.98 7.47 -7.70
CA SER A 344 -10.96 6.78 -8.50
C SER A 344 -10.92 7.27 -9.94
N GLU A 345 -12.05 7.65 -10.51
CA GLU A 345 -12.12 8.27 -11.84
C GLU A 345 -11.52 9.67 -11.81
N SER A 346 -11.68 10.42 -10.71
CA SER A 346 -11.06 11.75 -10.56
C SER A 346 -9.52 11.70 -10.51
N LEU A 347 -8.91 10.60 -10.08
CA LEU A 347 -7.46 10.40 -10.19
C LEU A 347 -6.94 10.37 -11.63
N ASN A 348 -7.78 9.90 -12.56
CA ASN A 348 -7.49 9.86 -13.98
C ASN A 348 -8.11 11.06 -14.72
N ALA A 349 -8.76 11.98 -13.99
CA ALA A 349 -9.29 13.19 -14.59
C ALA A 349 -8.17 14.21 -14.81
N GLU A 350 -8.44 15.11 -15.74
CA GLU A 350 -7.58 16.26 -15.96
C GLU A 350 -7.56 17.14 -14.70
N ILE A 351 -6.37 17.41 -14.18
CA ILE A 351 -6.17 18.34 -13.07
C ILE A 351 -5.95 19.75 -13.61
N GLN A 352 -6.03 20.75 -12.73
CA GLN A 352 -5.78 22.13 -13.12
C GLN A 352 -4.43 22.25 -13.84
N PRO A 353 -4.40 22.86 -15.04
CA PRO A 353 -3.18 23.05 -15.79
C PRO A 353 -2.16 23.84 -14.97
N GLN A 354 -0.91 23.41 -15.01
CA GLN A 354 0.19 24.14 -14.36
C GLN A 354 0.92 25.02 -15.35
N THR A 355 0.95 26.29 -15.04
CA THR A 355 1.65 27.29 -15.85
C THR A 355 3.09 27.45 -15.39
N ILE A 356 4.04 27.18 -16.26
CA ILE A 356 5.48 27.29 -16.02
C ILE A 356 6.00 28.49 -16.80
N ALA A 357 6.47 29.51 -16.07
CA ALA A 357 7.14 30.65 -16.68
C ALA A 357 8.60 30.31 -17.00
N LEU A 358 8.96 30.39 -18.28
CA LEU A 358 10.34 30.35 -18.77
C LEU A 358 10.82 31.80 -19.03
N THR A 359 12.10 31.96 -19.34
CA THR A 359 12.70 33.30 -19.53
C THR A 359 12.06 34.07 -20.72
N ASP A 360 11.65 33.35 -21.74
CA ASP A 360 11.16 33.90 -23.02
C ASP A 360 9.67 33.62 -23.28
N ARG A 361 9.05 32.71 -22.50
CA ARG A 361 7.67 32.28 -22.70
C ARG A 361 7.08 31.56 -21.49
N THR A 362 5.79 31.28 -21.61
CA THR A 362 5.04 30.49 -20.65
C THR A 362 4.60 29.17 -21.29
N VAL A 363 4.78 28.06 -20.60
CA VAL A 363 4.35 26.73 -21.02
C VAL A 363 3.27 26.27 -20.05
N GLU A 364 2.18 25.75 -20.59
CA GLU A 364 1.09 25.16 -19.84
C GLU A 364 1.19 23.64 -19.90
N LEU A 365 1.21 23.00 -18.73
CA LEU A 365 1.16 21.55 -18.58
C LEU A 365 -0.28 21.17 -18.26
N SER A 366 -0.86 20.26 -19.05
CA SER A 366 -2.28 19.88 -18.94
C SER A 366 -2.45 18.36 -18.93
N GLY A 367 -3.65 17.92 -18.56
CA GLY A 367 -3.97 16.51 -18.45
C GLY A 367 -3.91 15.98 -17.03
N THR A 368 -3.76 14.67 -16.89
CA THR A 368 -3.65 14.00 -15.59
C THR A 368 -2.33 14.35 -14.86
N VAL A 369 -2.21 13.99 -13.58
CA VAL A 369 -0.97 14.17 -12.81
C VAL A 369 0.22 13.52 -13.51
N GLU A 370 0.03 12.29 -13.98
CA GLU A 370 1.06 11.52 -14.67
C GLU A 370 1.44 12.15 -16.02
N GLU A 371 0.47 12.71 -16.73
CA GLU A 371 0.69 13.41 -18.00
C GLU A 371 1.43 14.72 -17.78
N GLN A 372 1.01 15.54 -16.83
CA GLN A 372 1.70 16.78 -16.48
C GLN A 372 3.12 16.50 -15.99
N TYR A 373 3.32 15.43 -15.19
CA TYR A 373 4.64 15.01 -14.76
C TYR A 373 5.54 14.60 -15.94
N ARG A 374 5.03 13.84 -16.91
CA ARG A 374 5.79 13.48 -18.13
C ARG A 374 6.13 14.70 -18.98
N GLN A 375 5.17 15.59 -19.20
CA GLN A 375 5.39 16.87 -19.91
C GLN A 375 6.45 17.70 -19.20
N TRP A 376 6.41 17.76 -17.88
CA TRP A 376 7.43 18.44 -17.08
C TRP A 376 8.82 17.83 -17.26
N GLN A 377 8.96 16.51 -17.23
CA GLN A 377 10.25 15.86 -17.44
C GLN A 377 10.84 16.15 -18.84
N GLU A 378 10.00 16.21 -19.84
CA GLU A 378 10.44 16.60 -21.19
C GLU A 378 10.81 18.09 -21.27
N LEU A 379 10.03 18.95 -20.64
CA LEU A 379 10.35 20.38 -20.56
C LEU A 379 11.68 20.64 -19.85
N LEU A 380 11.97 19.91 -18.76
CA LEU A 380 13.27 20.01 -18.08
C LEU A 380 14.45 19.69 -19.00
N LYS A 381 14.34 18.66 -19.84
CA LYS A 381 15.38 18.34 -20.83
C LYS A 381 15.59 19.49 -21.80
N GLN A 382 14.52 20.05 -22.30
CA GLN A 382 14.57 21.20 -23.21
C GLN A 382 15.20 22.42 -22.55
N ILE A 383 14.84 22.71 -21.31
CA ILE A 383 15.47 23.80 -20.52
C ILE A 383 16.98 23.56 -20.43
N TYR A 384 17.40 22.34 -20.11
CA TYR A 384 18.82 22.00 -20.06
C TYR A 384 19.54 22.24 -21.38
N LEU A 385 18.96 21.80 -22.50
CA LEU A 385 19.55 21.95 -23.84
C LEU A 385 19.66 23.42 -24.24
N ILE A 386 18.68 24.25 -23.91
CA ILE A 386 18.74 25.69 -24.14
C ILE A 386 19.81 26.35 -23.25
N ASP A 387 19.80 26.06 -21.95
CA ASP A 387 20.75 26.61 -20.98
C ASP A 387 22.20 26.22 -21.30
N THR A 388 22.42 25.13 -22.03
CA THR A 388 23.74 24.67 -22.49
C THR A 388 24.10 25.14 -23.90
N GLY A 389 23.20 25.85 -24.59
CA GLY A 389 23.41 26.29 -25.97
C GLY A 389 23.38 25.15 -27.02
N GLN A 390 22.88 23.98 -26.64
CA GLN A 390 22.74 22.82 -27.51
C GLN A 390 21.43 22.84 -28.33
N ALA A 391 20.47 23.67 -27.96
CA ALA A 391 19.24 23.89 -28.69
C ALA A 391 18.89 25.39 -28.70
N SER A 392 18.24 25.84 -29.80
CA SER A 392 17.68 27.17 -29.85
C SER A 392 16.32 27.20 -29.12
N PRO A 393 15.93 28.37 -28.53
CA PRO A 393 14.60 28.51 -27.88
C PRO A 393 13.41 28.23 -28.78
N GLU A 394 13.60 28.27 -30.11
CA GLU A 394 12.53 28.02 -31.11
C GLU A 394 12.14 26.52 -31.24
N VAL A 395 12.92 25.60 -30.68
CA VAL A 395 12.73 24.16 -30.85
C VAL A 395 11.62 23.57 -29.96
N ILE A 396 11.12 24.33 -28.99
CA ILE A 396 10.06 23.84 -28.10
C ILE A 396 8.70 24.12 -28.77
N VAL A 397 8.29 23.28 -29.68
CA VAL A 397 6.97 23.35 -30.33
C VAL A 397 6.20 22.08 -30.02
N HIS A 398 5.03 22.27 -29.41
CA HIS A 398 3.85 21.37 -29.20
C HIS A 398 3.97 20.25 -28.21
#